data_69b88a6f63967a3198ead97e28ba89e9
#
_entry.id   69b88a6f63967a3198ead97e28ba89e9
#
_cell.length_a   1.000
_cell.length_b   1.000
_cell.length_c   1.000
_cell.angle_alpha   90.00
_cell.angle_beta   90.00
_cell.angle_gamma   90.00
#
_symmetry.space_group_name_H-M   'P 1'
#
loop_
_entity.id
_entity.type
_entity.pdbx_description
1 polymer ?
#
loop_
_entity_poly.entity_id
_entity_poly.type
_entity_poly.pdbx_seq_one_letter_code
_entity_poly.pdbx_strand_id
1 'polypeptide(L)'
;PQITLWQRPLXSIRIGGQTKEALLDTGADDTVLEEMNLPGRWKPRMIGGIGGFIKVRQYDQILIEICGHKAIGTVLIGPTPVNIIGRNLLTQLGCTLNF
;
A
#
# COMPACT_ATOMS: atom_id res chain seq x y z
N PRO A 1 14.52 -11.07 -8.53
CA PRO A 1 14.79 -9.80 -9.23
C PRO A 1 15.16 -8.69 -8.26
N GLN A 2 15.84 -7.74 -8.78
CA GLN A 2 16.28 -6.59 -8.02
C GLN A 2 15.44 -5.39 -8.42
N ILE A 3 14.85 -4.74 -7.42
CA ILE A 3 14.00 -3.59 -7.67
C ILE A 3 14.57 -2.41 -6.91
N THR A 4 14.94 -1.35 -7.64
CA THR A 4 15.37 -0.11 -7.02
C THR A 4 14.14 0.70 -6.65
N LEU A 5 14.12 1.22 -5.43
CA LEU A 5 12.92 1.91 -4.94
C LEU A 5 13.01 3.41 -4.99
N TRP A 6 14.15 3.97 -5.31
CA TRP A 6 14.27 5.42 -5.31
C TRP A 6 13.51 6.10 -6.45
N GLN A 7 13.09 5.33 -7.43
CA GLN A 7 12.32 5.86 -8.56
C GLN A 7 10.83 5.56 -8.49
N ARG A 8 10.36 5.04 -7.35
CA ARG A 8 8.96 4.67 -7.18
C ARG A 8 8.48 3.72 -8.27
N PRO A 9 9.04 2.53 -8.34
CA PRO A 9 8.65 1.57 -9.39
C PRO A 9 7.22 1.09 -9.21
N LEU A 10 6.65 0.71 -10.33
CA LEU A 10 5.32 0.10 -10.31
C LEU A 10 5.45 -1.40 -10.16
N UNK A 11 4.61 -1.91 -9.28
CA UNK A 11 4.66 -3.24 -9.11
C UNK A 11 3.29 -3.80 -9.13
N SER A 12 3.28 -5.01 -9.36
CA SER A 12 1.97 -5.66 -9.24
C SER A 12 1.76 -6.11 -7.82
N ILE A 13 0.56 -5.92 -7.33
CA ILE A 13 0.19 -6.40 -6.01
C ILE A 13 -1.08 -7.22 -6.11
N ARG A 14 -1.26 -8.12 -5.16
CA ARG A 14 -2.51 -8.87 -5.02
C ARG A 14 -3.07 -8.61 -3.63
N ILE A 15 -4.32 -8.22 -3.59
CA ILE A 15 -4.98 -7.92 -2.33
C ILE A 15 -6.45 -8.28 -2.47
N GLY A 16 -6.99 -9.01 -1.49
CA GLY A 16 -8.38 -9.38 -1.49
C GLY A 16 -8.81 -10.13 -2.74
N GLY A 17 -7.92 -10.91 -3.32
CA GLY A 17 -8.23 -11.65 -4.53
C GLY A 17 -8.16 -10.85 -5.81
N GLN A 18 -7.73 -9.60 -5.74
CA GLN A 18 -7.62 -8.73 -6.89
C GLN A 18 -6.17 -8.39 -7.18
N THR A 19 -5.86 -8.20 -8.44
CA THR A 19 -4.54 -7.75 -8.86
C THR A 19 -4.60 -6.29 -9.24
N LYS A 20 -3.67 -5.51 -8.71
CA LYS A 20 -3.61 -4.08 -8.99
C LYS A 20 -2.16 -3.68 -9.22
N GLU A 21 -1.98 -2.51 -9.80
CA GLU A 21 -0.66 -1.91 -9.88
C GLU A 21 -0.53 -0.85 -8.81
N ALA A 22 0.64 -0.76 -8.21
CA ALA A 22 0.89 0.23 -7.18
C ALA A 22 2.32 0.71 -7.29
N LEU A 23 2.53 1.94 -6.82
CA LEU A 23 3.87 2.50 -6.73
C LEU A 23 4.49 2.07 -5.41
N LEU A 24 5.73 1.59 -5.46
CA LEU A 24 6.49 1.29 -4.26
C LEU A 24 7.19 2.58 -3.85
N ASP A 25 6.71 3.22 -2.80
CA ASP A 25 7.12 4.57 -2.46
C ASP A 25 7.73 4.62 -1.07
N THR A 26 9.06 4.65 -1.00
CA THR A 26 9.74 4.71 0.29
C THR A 26 9.56 6.06 0.97
N GLY A 27 9.04 7.05 0.28
CA GLY A 27 8.75 8.34 0.88
C GLY A 27 7.41 8.37 1.60
N ALA A 28 6.60 7.32 1.46
CA ALA A 28 5.29 7.26 2.11
C ALA A 28 5.36 6.35 3.32
N ASP A 29 4.80 6.80 4.43
CA ASP A 29 4.74 5.97 5.63
C ASP A 29 3.71 4.87 5.50
N ASP A 30 2.60 5.17 4.88
CA ASP A 30 1.43 4.30 4.86
C ASP A 30 1.14 3.82 3.46
N THR A 31 0.39 2.72 3.39
CA THR A 31 -0.08 2.15 2.14
C THR A 31 -1.50 2.64 1.91
N VAL A 32 -1.73 3.25 0.76
CA VAL A 32 -3.03 3.81 0.42
C VAL A 32 -3.44 3.31 -0.96
N LEU A 33 -4.60 2.68 -1.02
CA LEU A 33 -5.10 2.10 -2.26
C LEU A 33 -6.43 2.72 -2.64
N GLU A 34 -6.70 2.76 -3.92
CA GLU A 34 -7.96 3.29 -4.41
C GLU A 34 -9.13 2.44 -3.94
N GLU A 35 -10.32 3.01 -4.03
CA GLU A 35 -11.53 2.39 -3.49
C GLU A 35 -11.67 0.94 -3.94
N MET A 36 -11.88 0.06 -2.96
CA MET A 36 -12.18 -1.33 -3.22
C MET A 36 -12.86 -1.91 -2.00
N ASN A 37 -13.49 -3.06 -2.18
CA ASN A 37 -14.13 -3.75 -1.06
C ASN A 37 -13.14 -4.73 -0.45
N LEU A 38 -12.97 -4.63 0.87
CA LEU A 38 -12.19 -5.58 1.62
C LEU A 38 -13.05 -6.12 2.75
N PRO A 39 -12.91 -7.40 3.07
CA PRO A 39 -13.66 -7.96 4.19
C PRO A 39 -13.08 -7.52 5.52
N GLY A 40 -13.87 -7.55 6.55
CA GLY A 40 -13.40 -7.32 7.88
C GLY A 40 -13.71 -5.92 8.40
N ARG A 41 -13.18 -5.65 9.55
CA ARG A 41 -13.43 -4.38 10.22
C ARG A 41 -12.51 -3.29 9.73
N TRP A 42 -13.00 -2.08 9.81
CA TRP A 42 -12.20 -0.91 9.46
C TRP A 42 -12.62 0.24 10.34
N LYS A 43 -11.79 1.25 10.38
CA LYS A 43 -12.11 2.47 11.10
C LYS A 43 -11.78 3.67 10.21
N PRO A 44 -12.49 4.78 10.40
CA PRO A 44 -12.22 5.95 9.57
C PRO A 44 -10.92 6.64 9.98
N ARG A 45 -10.28 7.25 8.99
CA ARG A 45 -9.04 7.96 9.24
C ARG A 45 -8.92 9.08 8.22
N MET A 46 -8.29 10.20 8.60
CA MET A 46 -8.01 11.30 7.70
C MET A 46 -6.52 11.33 7.43
N ILE A 47 -6.15 11.45 6.17
CA ILE A 47 -4.73 11.52 5.81
C ILE A 47 -4.51 12.66 4.84
N GLY A 48 -3.25 13.04 4.69
CA GLY A 48 -2.87 14.12 3.81
C GLY A 48 -2.54 15.37 4.59
N GLY A 49 -3.07 16.50 4.16
CA GLY A 49 -2.87 17.76 4.85
C GLY A 49 -2.43 18.89 3.96
N ILE A 50 -1.74 18.60 2.87
CA ILE A 50 -1.38 19.64 1.92
C ILE A 50 -2.48 19.72 0.89
N GLY A 51 -3.17 20.86 0.86
CA GLY A 51 -4.30 21.02 -0.04
C GLY A 51 -5.57 20.35 0.46
N GLY A 52 -5.54 19.81 1.68
CA GLY A 52 -6.71 19.18 2.26
C GLY A 52 -6.45 17.76 2.68
N PHE A 53 -7.42 17.21 3.39
CA PHE A 53 -7.35 15.83 3.87
C PHE A 53 -8.31 14.98 3.07
N ILE A 54 -7.99 13.69 2.96
CA ILE A 54 -8.96 12.73 2.43
C ILE A 54 -9.34 11.75 3.52
N LYS A 55 -10.57 11.28 3.46
CA LYS A 55 -11.09 10.33 4.42
C LYS A 55 -10.90 8.93 3.83
N VAL A 56 -10.31 8.05 4.63
CA VAL A 56 -10.03 6.70 4.18
C VAL A 56 -10.55 5.72 5.21
N ARG A 57 -10.64 4.45 4.80
CA ARG A 57 -10.97 3.36 5.69
C ARG A 57 -9.68 2.62 6.03
N GLN A 58 -9.41 2.48 7.31
CA GLN A 58 -8.20 1.78 7.75
C GLN A 58 -8.53 0.34 8.08
N TYR A 59 -7.91 -0.57 7.34
CA TYR A 59 -8.01 -2.01 7.60
C TYR A 59 -6.67 -2.48 8.13
N ASP A 60 -6.70 -3.21 9.24
CA ASP A 60 -5.47 -3.70 9.86
C ASP A 60 -5.24 -5.17 9.50
N GLN A 61 -3.98 -5.56 9.49
CA GLN A 61 -3.58 -6.95 9.29
C GLN A 61 -4.12 -7.54 8.00
N ILE A 62 -3.92 -6.81 6.93
CA ILE A 62 -4.35 -7.25 5.60
C ILE A 62 -3.17 -7.89 4.90
N LEU A 63 -3.41 -9.05 4.29
CA LEU A 63 -2.39 -9.73 3.52
C LEU A 63 -2.31 -9.13 2.13
N ILE A 64 -1.11 -8.71 1.75
CA ILE A 64 -0.84 -8.21 0.41
C ILE A 64 0.35 -8.98 -0.15
N GLU A 65 0.24 -9.37 -1.40
CA GLU A 65 1.37 -9.98 -2.10
C GLU A 65 1.94 -8.93 -3.04
N ILE A 66 3.22 -8.64 -2.86
CA ILE A 66 3.90 -7.59 -3.63
C ILE A 66 5.02 -8.24 -4.40
N CYS A 67 4.89 -8.28 -5.72
CA CYS A 67 5.88 -8.92 -6.59
C CYS A 67 6.21 -10.34 -6.11
N GLY A 68 5.18 -11.07 -5.69
CA GLY A 68 5.36 -12.44 -5.24
C GLY A 68 5.78 -12.60 -3.80
N HIS A 69 5.98 -11.51 -3.09
CA HIS A 69 6.36 -11.54 -1.67
C HIS A 69 5.18 -11.15 -0.82
N LYS A 70 4.92 -11.90 0.22
CA LYS A 70 3.76 -11.65 1.08
C LYS A 70 4.14 -10.74 2.23
N ALA A 71 3.23 -9.81 2.53
CA ALA A 71 3.37 -8.90 3.65
C ALA A 71 2.01 -8.74 4.30
N ILE A 72 2.01 -8.42 5.58
CA ILE A 72 0.76 -8.22 6.31
C ILE A 72 0.87 -6.91 7.05
N GLY A 73 -0.13 -6.05 6.89
CA GLY A 73 -0.11 -4.79 7.59
C GLY A 73 -1.34 -3.97 7.34
N THR A 74 -1.26 -2.73 7.74
CA THR A 74 -2.38 -1.81 7.62
C THR A 74 -2.47 -1.25 6.21
N VAL A 75 -3.69 -1.21 5.69
CA VAL A 75 -3.98 -0.70 4.37
C VAL A 75 -5.09 0.34 4.50
N LEU A 76 -4.89 1.48 3.87
CA LEU A 76 -5.87 2.56 3.86
C LEU A 76 -6.55 2.57 2.49
N ILE A 77 -7.87 2.59 2.48
CA ILE A 77 -8.65 2.54 1.25
C ILE A 77 -9.42 3.85 1.11
N GLY A 78 -9.27 4.51 -0.01
CA GLY A 78 -9.98 5.76 -0.22
C GLY A 78 -9.68 6.39 -1.56
N PRO A 79 -10.08 7.65 -1.73
CA PRO A 79 -10.00 8.32 -3.03
C PRO A 79 -8.59 8.85 -3.32
N THR A 80 -7.65 7.95 -3.45
CA THR A 80 -6.29 8.32 -3.85
C THR A 80 -6.17 8.25 -5.37
N PRO A 81 -5.44 9.16 -5.99
CA PRO A 81 -5.26 9.11 -7.44
C PRO A 81 -4.39 7.95 -7.90
N VAL A 82 -3.60 7.37 -7.00
CA VAL A 82 -2.71 6.29 -7.38
C VAL A 82 -2.53 5.37 -6.18
N ASN A 83 -2.39 4.07 -6.45
CA ASN A 83 -2.11 3.10 -5.40
C ASN A 83 -0.66 3.23 -4.96
N ILE A 84 -0.44 3.31 -3.66
CA ILE A 84 0.88 3.52 -3.09
C ILE A 84 1.14 2.49 -2.00
N ILE A 85 2.27 1.79 -2.12
CA ILE A 85 2.75 0.91 -1.06
C ILE A 85 3.79 1.68 -0.28
N GLY A 86 3.53 1.89 0.98
CA GLY A 86 4.42 2.66 1.83
C GLY A 86 5.37 1.81 2.65
N ARG A 87 6.14 2.48 3.49
CA ARG A 87 7.18 1.80 4.25
C ARG A 87 6.65 0.73 5.19
N ASN A 88 5.41 0.89 5.65
CA ASN A 88 4.87 -0.11 6.58
C ASN A 88 4.87 -1.51 5.99
N LEU A 89 4.75 -1.62 4.68
CA LEU A 89 4.81 -2.92 4.00
C LEU A 89 6.15 -3.15 3.34
N LEU A 90 6.78 -2.10 2.81
CA LEU A 90 8.04 -2.27 2.12
C LEU A 90 9.13 -2.82 3.03
N THR A 91 9.10 -2.46 4.32
CA THR A 91 10.10 -2.97 5.25
C THR A 91 10.01 -4.47 5.42
N GLN A 92 8.88 -5.06 5.11
CA GLN A 92 8.71 -6.50 5.26
C GLN A 92 9.28 -7.27 4.06
N LEU A 93 9.62 -6.57 2.99
CA LEU A 93 10.13 -7.24 1.80
C LEU A 93 11.63 -7.47 1.84
N GLY A 94 12.30 -6.90 2.84
CA GLY A 94 13.73 -7.05 2.99
C GLY A 94 14.39 -5.69 3.07
N CYS A 95 15.45 -5.62 3.82
CA CYS A 95 16.08 -4.33 4.09
C CYS A 95 16.77 -3.74 2.87
N THR A 96 17.19 -4.58 1.93
CA THR A 96 17.82 -4.08 0.72
C THR A 96 16.81 -3.82 -0.38
N LEU A 97 15.60 -4.32 -0.21
CA LEU A 97 14.54 -4.19 -1.21
C LEU A 97 14.93 -4.81 -2.54
N ASN A 98 15.67 -5.88 -2.46
CA ASN A 98 15.97 -6.73 -3.59
C ASN A 98 15.04 -7.94 -3.52
N PHE A 99 14.27 -8.13 -4.58
CA PHE A 99 13.40 -9.29 -4.60
C PHE A 99 12.87 -9.53 -6.01
#